data_f94a6f05708660e53371b4378951b497
#
_entry.id   f94a6f05708660e53371b4378951b497
#
_cell.length_a   1.000
_cell.length_b   1.000
_cell.length_c   1.000
_cell.angle_alpha   90.00
_cell.angle_beta   90.00
_cell.angle_gamma   90.00
#
_symmetry.space_group_name_H-M   'P 1'
#
loop_
_entity.id
_entity.type
_entity.pdbx_description
1 polymer ?
#
loop_
_entity_poly.entity_id
_entity_poly.type
_entity_poly.pdbx_seq_one_letter_code
_entity_poly.pdbx_strand_id
1 'polypeptide(L)'
;MVRARAPSPKGRSVAAAELAKKLGLRPGQRIRLIGAPASAAARIREAGAGVRFVQSPNAAVDQVFWWPQVVGDLGSTMAKLQRRLAPDGSLWIVMPKKAFAPVRGIEYTWESMQAEGLKGDFVDNKVATIDDQDYGTRFVLRKERRPAAPKRP
;
A
#
# COMPACT_ATOMS: atom_id res chain seq x y z
N MET A 1 -33.34 -15.60 4.30
CA MET A 1 -32.62 -14.51 3.64
C MET A 1 -31.34 -14.20 4.37
N VAL A 2 -30.28 -14.14 3.62
CA VAL A 2 -29.02 -13.79 4.20
C VAL A 2 -28.87 -12.29 4.26
N ARG A 3 -28.63 -11.80 5.43
CA ARG A 3 -28.42 -10.40 5.66
C ARG A 3 -27.01 -10.00 5.26
N ALA A 4 -26.89 -8.92 4.52
CA ALA A 4 -25.57 -8.37 4.27
C ALA A 4 -24.95 -7.95 5.60
N ARG A 5 -23.70 -8.26 5.79
CA ARG A 5 -22.98 -7.89 6.99
C ARG A 5 -21.93 -6.88 6.67
N ALA A 6 -21.72 -5.97 7.59
CA ALA A 6 -20.55 -5.12 7.52
C ALA A 6 -19.30 -6.01 7.61
N PRO A 7 -18.26 -5.72 6.84
CA PRO A 7 -17.04 -6.50 6.94
C PRO A 7 -16.47 -6.44 8.35
N SER A 8 -16.07 -7.57 8.85
CA SER A 8 -15.40 -7.69 10.14
C SER A 8 -14.35 -8.77 10.01
N PRO A 9 -13.40 -8.88 10.94
CA PRO A 9 -12.42 -9.94 10.86
C PRO A 9 -13.03 -11.32 10.75
N LYS A 10 -14.18 -11.52 11.42
CA LYS A 10 -14.88 -12.80 11.38
C LYS A 10 -15.73 -13.00 10.15
N GLY A 11 -16.20 -11.91 9.53
CA GLY A 11 -17.18 -11.98 8.45
C GLY A 11 -16.60 -11.87 7.05
N ARG A 12 -15.31 -11.60 6.92
CA ARG A 12 -14.73 -11.48 5.58
C ARG A 12 -14.45 -12.85 4.97
N SER A 13 -14.41 -12.86 3.62
CA SER A 13 -14.15 -14.09 2.87
C SER A 13 -12.74 -14.61 3.16
N VAL A 14 -12.52 -15.88 2.79
CA VAL A 14 -11.19 -16.47 2.87
C VAL A 14 -10.20 -15.69 2.04
N ALA A 15 -10.60 -15.30 0.82
CA ALA A 15 -9.72 -14.51 -0.06
C ALA A 15 -9.37 -13.17 0.56
N ALA A 16 -10.35 -12.50 1.17
CA ALA A 16 -10.11 -11.22 1.84
C ALA A 16 -9.17 -11.39 3.04
N ALA A 17 -9.35 -12.45 3.82
CA ALA A 17 -8.49 -12.74 4.97
C ALA A 17 -7.04 -13.01 4.52
N GLU A 18 -6.88 -13.75 3.42
CA GLU A 18 -5.55 -14.02 2.88
C GLU A 18 -4.89 -12.76 2.37
N LEU A 19 -5.64 -11.89 1.69
CA LEU A 19 -5.11 -10.62 1.21
C LEU A 19 -4.69 -9.73 2.38
N ALA A 20 -5.51 -9.67 3.43
CA ALA A 20 -5.17 -8.91 4.63
C ALA A 20 -3.85 -9.38 5.21
N LYS A 21 -3.64 -10.68 5.27
CA LYS A 21 -2.41 -11.24 5.79
C LYS A 21 -1.21 -10.89 4.91
N LYS A 22 -1.36 -11.01 3.60
CA LYS A 22 -0.30 -10.67 2.64
C LYS A 22 0.10 -9.21 2.72
N LEU A 23 -0.87 -8.33 2.86
CA LEU A 23 -0.63 -6.88 2.88
C LEU A 23 -0.37 -6.35 4.28
N GLY A 24 -0.49 -7.19 5.30
CA GLY A 24 -0.29 -6.76 6.67
C GLY A 24 -1.37 -5.82 7.18
N LEU A 25 -2.61 -5.99 6.71
CA LEU A 25 -3.72 -5.16 7.14
C LEU A 25 -4.22 -5.63 8.50
N ARG A 26 -4.34 -4.71 9.45
CA ARG A 26 -4.79 -5.03 10.80
C ARG A 26 -5.80 -4.00 11.28
N PRO A 27 -6.76 -4.41 12.11
CA PRO A 27 -7.70 -3.46 12.69
C PRO A 27 -6.97 -2.33 13.41
N GLY A 28 -7.50 -1.13 13.29
CA GLY A 28 -6.92 0.04 13.94
C GLY A 28 -5.87 0.77 13.12
N GLN A 29 -5.33 0.15 12.08
CA GLN A 29 -4.39 0.84 11.21
C GLN A 29 -5.08 1.97 10.45
N ARG A 30 -4.29 2.98 10.11
CA ARG A 30 -4.72 4.07 9.25
C ARG A 30 -4.04 3.88 7.90
N ILE A 31 -4.84 3.77 6.86
CA ILE A 31 -4.35 3.43 5.52
C ILE A 31 -4.87 4.44 4.51
N ARG A 32 -4.00 4.86 3.62
CA ARG A 32 -4.36 5.75 2.52
C ARG A 32 -4.16 5.04 1.19
N LEU A 33 -5.16 5.14 0.32
CA LEU A 33 -5.10 4.64 -1.05
C LEU A 33 -4.95 5.83 -1.98
N ILE A 34 -3.97 5.81 -2.86
CA ILE A 34 -3.70 6.91 -3.79
C ILE A 34 -3.73 6.39 -5.21
N GLY A 35 -4.69 6.85 -6.00
CA GLY A 35 -4.81 6.48 -7.40
C GLY A 35 -5.31 5.06 -7.64
N ALA A 36 -5.94 4.43 -6.66
CA ALA A 36 -6.38 3.06 -6.78
C ALA A 36 -7.51 2.90 -7.80
N PRO A 37 -7.42 1.93 -8.72
CA PRO A 37 -8.58 1.55 -9.51
C PRO A 37 -9.71 1.06 -8.58
N ALA A 38 -10.96 1.26 -9.02
CA ALA A 38 -12.11 0.94 -8.18
C ALA A 38 -12.11 -0.52 -7.69
N SER A 39 -11.75 -1.46 -8.55
CA SER A 39 -11.74 -2.87 -8.19
C SER A 39 -10.67 -3.19 -7.14
N ALA A 40 -9.48 -2.63 -7.30
CA ALA A 40 -8.39 -2.83 -6.34
C ALA A 40 -8.73 -2.19 -5.01
N ALA A 41 -9.30 -0.97 -5.04
CA ALA A 41 -9.72 -0.29 -3.81
C ALA A 41 -10.76 -1.12 -3.06
N ALA A 42 -11.74 -1.68 -3.77
CA ALA A 42 -12.78 -2.49 -3.16
C ALA A 42 -12.20 -3.73 -2.48
N ARG A 43 -11.23 -4.40 -3.13
CA ARG A 43 -10.61 -5.59 -2.54
C ARG A 43 -9.83 -5.25 -1.28
N ILE A 44 -9.10 -4.15 -1.31
CA ILE A 44 -8.32 -3.74 -0.13
C ILE A 44 -9.26 -3.34 1.01
N ARG A 45 -10.34 -2.63 0.70
CA ARG A 45 -11.31 -2.23 1.72
C ARG A 45 -12.00 -3.44 2.34
N GLU A 46 -12.35 -4.44 1.53
CA GLU A 46 -12.94 -5.67 2.05
C GLU A 46 -11.94 -6.40 2.94
N ALA A 47 -10.69 -6.49 2.52
CA ALA A 47 -9.64 -7.16 3.28
C ALA A 47 -9.32 -6.41 4.58
N GLY A 48 -9.47 -5.09 4.58
CA GLY A 48 -9.09 -4.24 5.70
C GLY A 48 -10.20 -4.03 6.71
N ALA A 49 -10.83 -5.09 7.17
CA ALA A 49 -11.86 -4.98 8.22
C ALA A 49 -11.25 -4.33 9.46
N GLY A 50 -11.91 -3.29 9.97
CA GLY A 50 -11.42 -2.55 11.13
C GLY A 50 -10.33 -1.51 10.84
N VAL A 51 -9.92 -1.40 9.58
CA VAL A 51 -8.95 -0.40 9.15
C VAL A 51 -9.65 0.96 8.97
N ARG A 52 -8.94 2.01 9.29
CA ARG A 52 -9.41 3.38 9.05
C ARG A 52 -8.79 3.89 7.77
N PHE A 53 -9.60 4.00 6.72
CA PHE A 53 -9.13 4.56 5.46
C PHE A 53 -9.22 6.08 5.52
N VAL A 54 -8.10 6.74 5.30
CA VAL A 54 -7.99 8.20 5.39
C VAL A 54 -7.66 8.78 4.02
N GLN A 55 -8.19 9.96 3.73
CA GLN A 55 -8.01 10.60 2.43
C GLN A 55 -7.06 11.79 2.50
N SER A 56 -6.97 12.45 3.64
CA SER A 56 -6.17 13.67 3.76
C SER A 56 -4.68 13.40 3.56
N PRO A 57 -4.00 14.18 2.72
CA PRO A 57 -2.55 14.06 2.58
C PRO A 57 -1.78 14.46 3.84
N ASN A 58 -2.46 15.08 4.79
CA ASN A 58 -1.84 15.48 6.06
C ASN A 58 -2.05 14.47 7.17
N ALA A 59 -2.84 13.42 6.93
CA ALA A 59 -3.10 12.41 7.95
C ALA A 59 -1.89 11.52 8.15
N ALA A 60 -1.59 11.22 9.42
CA ALA A 60 -0.59 10.19 9.73
C ALA A 60 -1.15 8.83 9.34
N VAL A 61 -0.32 7.97 8.77
CA VAL A 61 -0.75 6.67 8.27
C VAL A 61 0.24 5.59 8.66
N ASP A 62 -0.27 4.36 8.74
CA ASP A 62 0.54 3.18 8.96
C ASP A 62 0.94 2.53 7.64
N GLN A 63 0.08 2.64 6.64
CA GLN A 63 0.36 2.14 5.30
C GLN A 63 -0.22 3.07 4.24
N VAL A 64 0.49 3.15 3.12
CA VAL A 64 0.01 3.82 1.91
C VAL A 64 0.08 2.82 0.78
N PHE A 65 -0.97 2.78 -0.03
CA PHE A 65 -0.98 2.04 -1.30
C PHE A 65 -1.11 3.06 -2.41
N TRP A 66 -0.07 3.16 -3.24
CA TRP A 66 0.03 4.21 -4.25
C TRP A 66 0.22 3.59 -5.63
N TRP A 67 -0.58 4.06 -6.57
CA TRP A 67 -0.55 3.66 -7.99
C TRP A 67 0.08 4.79 -8.81
N PRO A 68 1.41 4.88 -8.94
CA PRO A 68 2.01 5.93 -9.75
C PRO A 68 1.81 5.67 -11.24
N GLN A 69 1.57 6.74 -11.99
CA GLN A 69 1.43 6.67 -13.44
C GLN A 69 2.80 6.74 -14.13
N VAL A 70 3.74 7.43 -13.53
CA VAL A 70 5.10 7.59 -14.05
C VAL A 70 6.10 7.43 -12.91
N VAL A 71 7.36 7.15 -13.25
CA VAL A 71 8.40 7.00 -12.22
C VAL A 71 9.27 8.24 -12.08
N GLY A 72 9.11 9.24 -12.94
CA GLY A 72 9.96 10.44 -12.87
C GLY A 72 9.90 11.18 -11.55
N ASP A 73 8.71 11.21 -10.94
CA ASP A 73 8.51 11.90 -9.65
C ASP A 73 8.47 10.94 -8.47
N LEU A 74 8.84 9.70 -8.68
CA LEU A 74 8.67 8.66 -7.66
C LEU A 74 9.39 9.03 -6.36
N GLY A 75 10.66 9.37 -6.46
CA GLY A 75 11.46 9.68 -5.29
C GLY A 75 10.93 10.87 -4.50
N SER A 76 10.53 11.94 -5.19
CA SER A 76 10.01 13.12 -4.50
C SER A 76 8.68 12.84 -3.83
N THR A 77 7.81 12.06 -4.47
CA THR A 77 6.54 11.67 -3.86
C THR A 77 6.76 10.75 -2.67
N MET A 78 7.67 9.80 -2.77
CA MET A 78 8.00 8.93 -1.65
C MET A 78 8.50 9.73 -0.44
N ALA A 79 9.32 10.75 -0.68
CA ALA A 79 9.81 11.61 0.40
C ALA A 79 8.67 12.37 1.09
N LYS A 80 7.69 12.83 0.32
CA LYS A 80 6.51 13.49 0.89
C LYS A 80 5.67 12.52 1.72
N LEU A 81 5.43 11.33 1.21
CA LEU A 81 4.64 10.32 1.90
C LEU A 81 5.34 9.85 3.17
N GLN A 82 6.66 9.78 3.14
CA GLN A 82 7.46 9.39 4.29
C GLN A 82 7.18 10.24 5.52
N ARG A 83 6.91 11.52 5.33
CA ARG A 83 6.67 12.45 6.45
C ARG A 83 5.43 12.08 7.27
N ARG A 84 4.49 11.38 6.66
CA ARG A 84 3.23 10.99 7.32
C ARG A 84 3.18 9.53 7.67
N LEU A 85 4.19 8.78 7.30
CA LEU A 85 4.24 7.35 7.52
C LEU A 85 4.82 7.05 8.90
N ALA A 86 4.18 6.12 9.61
CA ALA A 86 4.73 5.63 10.87
C ALA A 86 6.13 5.04 10.64
N PRO A 87 7.04 5.12 11.62
CA PRO A 87 8.41 4.63 11.43
C PRO A 87 8.50 3.17 10.99
N ASP A 88 7.58 2.34 11.44
CA ASP A 88 7.47 0.93 11.05
C ASP A 88 6.42 0.69 9.99
N GLY A 89 5.96 1.77 9.36
CA GLY A 89 4.92 1.68 8.34
C GLY A 89 5.43 1.18 7.00
N SER A 90 4.49 1.01 6.09
CA SER A 90 4.77 0.49 4.75
C SER A 90 4.23 1.40 3.68
N LEU A 91 5.02 1.58 2.64
CA LEU A 91 4.60 2.25 1.42
C LEU A 91 4.59 1.20 0.31
N TRP A 92 3.40 0.87 -0.16
CA TRP A 92 3.24 -0.06 -1.27
C TRP A 92 3.16 0.71 -2.57
N ILE A 93 4.03 0.39 -3.50
CA ILE A 93 3.94 0.91 -4.87
C ILE A 93 3.28 -0.17 -5.70
N VAL A 94 2.09 0.16 -6.22
CA VAL A 94 1.26 -0.80 -6.91
C VAL A 94 1.26 -0.50 -8.39
N MET A 95 1.40 -1.53 -9.19
CA MET A 95 1.42 -1.40 -10.65
C MET A 95 0.74 -2.60 -11.28
N PRO A 96 0.29 -2.45 -12.53
CA PRO A 96 -0.31 -3.57 -13.22
C PRO A 96 0.73 -4.60 -13.63
N LYS A 97 0.30 -5.86 -13.69
CA LYS A 97 1.10 -6.93 -14.27
C LYS A 97 1.38 -6.60 -15.74
N LYS A 98 2.46 -7.14 -16.27
CA LYS A 98 2.93 -6.84 -17.60
C LYS A 98 1.85 -6.88 -18.67
N ALA A 99 0.98 -7.89 -18.62
CA ALA A 99 -0.08 -8.06 -19.62
C ALA A 99 -1.07 -6.90 -19.62
N PHE A 100 -1.25 -6.21 -18.52
CA PHE A 100 -2.24 -5.14 -18.37
C PHE A 100 -1.62 -3.75 -18.44
N ALA A 101 -0.30 -3.64 -18.39
CA ALA A 101 0.37 -2.35 -18.36
C ALA A 101 0.05 -1.47 -19.56
N PRO A 102 0.10 -1.99 -20.82
CA PRO A 102 -0.19 -1.14 -21.98
C PRO A 102 -1.60 -0.56 -21.96
N VAL A 103 -2.60 -1.36 -21.61
CA VAL A 103 -3.99 -0.91 -21.55
C VAL A 103 -4.17 0.19 -20.51
N ARG A 104 -3.39 0.14 -19.43
CA ARG A 104 -3.46 1.09 -18.34
C ARG A 104 -2.53 2.28 -18.56
N GLY A 105 -1.84 2.34 -19.68
CA GLY A 105 -0.93 3.45 -19.99
C GLY A 105 0.32 3.49 -19.15
N ILE A 106 0.72 2.37 -18.56
CA ILE A 106 1.92 2.29 -17.75
C ILE A 106 3.09 1.88 -18.62
N GLU A 107 4.07 2.76 -18.73
CA GLU A 107 5.23 2.54 -19.60
C GLU A 107 6.49 2.17 -18.85
N TYR A 108 6.51 2.35 -17.52
CA TYR A 108 7.68 1.99 -16.74
C TYR A 108 7.64 0.50 -16.37
N THR A 109 8.81 -0.04 -16.04
CA THR A 109 8.94 -1.43 -15.63
C THR A 109 9.10 -1.53 -14.12
N TRP A 110 8.94 -2.74 -13.60
CA TRP A 110 9.19 -2.98 -12.17
C TRP A 110 10.64 -2.61 -11.81
N GLU A 111 11.58 -2.96 -12.68
CA GLU A 111 13.01 -2.67 -12.43
C GLU A 111 13.29 -1.17 -12.37
N SER A 112 12.67 -0.38 -13.25
CA SER A 112 12.86 1.06 -13.22
C SER A 112 12.19 1.67 -12.00
N MET A 113 11.03 1.15 -11.61
CA MET A 113 10.34 1.59 -10.39
C MET A 113 11.20 1.29 -9.16
N GLN A 114 11.72 0.07 -9.07
CA GLN A 114 12.57 -0.32 -7.94
C GLN A 114 13.81 0.57 -7.85
N ALA A 115 14.46 0.81 -8.98
CA ALA A 115 15.66 1.64 -9.00
C ALA A 115 15.39 3.04 -8.46
N GLU A 116 14.27 3.65 -8.85
CA GLU A 116 13.89 4.95 -8.32
C GLU A 116 13.51 4.88 -6.84
N GLY A 117 12.80 3.84 -6.46
CA GLY A 117 12.35 3.66 -5.08
C GLY A 117 13.49 3.49 -4.08
N LEU A 118 14.60 2.93 -4.53
CA LEU A 118 15.75 2.67 -3.67
C LEU A 118 16.66 3.87 -3.48
N LYS A 119 16.46 4.96 -4.20
CA LYS A 119 17.33 6.13 -4.13
C LYS A 119 17.24 6.90 -2.83
N GLY A 120 16.09 6.82 -2.15
CA GLY A 120 15.87 7.54 -0.89
C GLY A 120 16.06 6.64 0.33
N ASP A 121 15.21 6.86 1.33
CA ASP A 121 15.34 6.21 2.63
C ASP A 121 14.68 4.85 2.72
N PHE A 122 14.10 4.37 1.63
CA PHE A 122 13.31 3.13 1.61
C PHE A 122 14.10 1.96 1.06
N VAL A 123 13.69 0.78 1.47
CA VAL A 123 14.15 -0.49 0.89
C VAL A 123 12.91 -1.37 0.69
N ASP A 124 12.90 -2.12 -0.42
CA ASP A 124 11.79 -3.04 -0.69
C ASP A 124 12.06 -4.39 -0.02
N ASN A 125 11.00 -5.01 0.46
CA ASN A 125 11.15 -6.28 1.16
C ASN A 125 10.07 -7.32 0.83
N LYS A 126 9.12 -7.00 -0.03
CA LYS A 126 8.05 -7.95 -0.35
C LYS A 126 7.34 -7.53 -1.62
N VAL A 127 6.87 -8.51 -2.38
CA VAL A 127 5.97 -8.31 -3.50
C VAL A 127 4.73 -9.16 -3.26
N ALA A 128 3.55 -8.59 -3.48
CA ALA A 128 2.30 -9.31 -3.28
C ALA A 128 1.27 -8.93 -4.35
N THR A 129 0.55 -9.93 -4.83
CA THR A 129 -0.57 -9.71 -5.73
C THR A 129 -1.74 -9.11 -4.97
N ILE A 130 -2.36 -8.08 -5.53
CA ILE A 130 -3.55 -7.46 -4.95
C ILE A 130 -4.80 -8.04 -5.59
N ASP A 131 -4.84 -8.11 -6.91
CA ASP A 131 -5.94 -8.72 -7.66
C ASP A 131 -5.41 -9.32 -8.97
N ASP A 132 -6.31 -9.64 -9.89
CA ASP A 132 -5.92 -10.26 -11.15
C ASP A 132 -4.97 -9.41 -11.99
N GLN A 133 -5.05 -8.10 -11.85
CA GLN A 133 -4.30 -7.18 -12.70
C GLN A 133 -3.12 -6.51 -12.01
N ASP A 134 -3.19 -6.32 -10.71
CA ASP A 134 -2.25 -5.47 -9.97
C ASP A 134 -1.46 -6.23 -8.93
N TYR A 135 -0.22 -5.81 -8.75
CA TYR A 135 0.62 -6.29 -7.67
C TYR A 135 1.35 -5.11 -7.03
N GLY A 136 1.66 -5.26 -5.75
CA GLY A 136 2.35 -4.21 -5.00
C GLY A 136 3.73 -4.66 -4.56
N THR A 137 4.64 -3.70 -4.50
CA THR A 137 5.96 -3.87 -3.91
C THR A 137 6.00 -3.06 -2.63
N ARG A 138 6.31 -3.73 -1.53
CA ARG A 138 6.32 -3.09 -0.22
C ARG A 138 7.67 -2.45 0.03
N PHE A 139 7.64 -1.15 0.33
CA PHE A 139 8.82 -0.40 0.75
C PHE A 139 8.68 -0.03 2.22
N VAL A 140 9.75 -0.18 2.96
CA VAL A 140 9.83 0.22 4.37
C VAL A 140 11.06 1.09 4.54
N LEU A 141 11.05 1.93 5.56
CA LEU A 141 12.23 2.75 5.85
C LEU A 141 13.38 1.84 6.27
N ARG A 142 14.57 2.15 5.76
CA ARG A 142 15.78 1.48 6.21
C ARG A 142 15.90 1.67 7.72
N LYS A 143 16.40 0.66 8.43
CA LYS A 143 16.48 0.72 9.89
C LYS A 143 17.22 1.95 10.37
N GLU A 144 18.33 2.28 9.72
CA GLU A 144 19.16 3.43 10.09
C GLU A 144 18.50 4.77 9.76
N ARG A 145 17.39 4.75 9.02
CA ARG A 145 16.65 5.96 8.67
C ARG A 145 15.36 6.12 9.45
N ARG A 146 15.04 5.16 10.30
CA ARG A 146 13.81 5.24 11.09
C ARG A 146 14.02 6.21 12.25
N PRO A 147 13.06 7.10 12.51
CA PRO A 147 13.11 7.91 13.71
C PRO A 147 13.14 7.02 14.95
N ALA A 148 13.82 7.50 16.00
CA ALA A 148 13.81 6.79 17.26
C ALA A 148 12.37 6.71 17.78
N ALA A 149 11.97 5.52 18.28
CA ALA A 149 10.67 5.36 18.86
C ALA A 149 10.60 6.18 20.17
N PRO A 150 9.47 6.85 20.45
CA PRO A 150 9.33 7.53 21.73
C PRO A 150 9.50 6.54 22.86
N LYS A 151 10.23 6.96 23.90
CA LYS A 151 10.36 6.14 25.09
C LYS A 151 9.03 6.07 25.80
N ARG A 152 8.68 4.89 26.24
CA ARG A 152 7.48 4.73 27.03
C ARG A 152 7.77 5.09 28.48
N PRO A 153 6.80 5.73 29.13
CA PRO A 153 6.97 6.06 30.54
C PRO A 153 7.07 4.81 31.40
#